data_00d7b09ee28e30ac904263a56048fd8d
#
_entry.id   00d7b09ee28e30ac904263a56048fd8d
#
_cell.length_a   1.000
_cell.length_b   1.000
_cell.length_c   1.000
_cell.angle_alpha   90.00
_cell.angle_beta   90.00
_cell.angle_gamma   90.00
#
_symmetry.space_group_name_H-M   'P 1'
#
loop_
_entity.id
_entity.type
_entity.pdbx_description
1 polymer ?
#
loop_
_entity_poly.entity_id
_entity_poly.type
_entity_poly.pdbx_seq_one_letter_code
_entity_poly.pdbx_strand_id
1 'polypeptide(L)'
;ADVGVAMGIKGTEVTKEAADMVLTDDNFATIVQAVKNGRNVYTNIKKAIHYLLSCNIGEILTIFCATVFHFHQMPLVPVQLLWLNLVTDSLPALALGVEPVEEGVMDQPPRNAHESLFTGGFAFRLAWQGVMVGLLTLAAYFLGEYVLSDPGEAHAAANTMAFATLTLCQLFHAFDVRSERSSLFHIGVFSNPAMNKAFLIGLTMQLAVLCVPPLQVVFSTVPMSPLEWAVVLALAITPVVVCELAKAVSRGRTRRPARAEKVEPACARR
;
A
#
# COMPACT_ATOMS: atom_id res chain seq x y z
N ALA A 1 -33.44 13.33 -6.14
CA ALA A 1 -32.52 12.67 -5.19
C ALA A 1 -31.34 12.12 -5.96
N ASP A 2 -30.17 12.14 -5.36
CA ASP A 2 -28.93 11.61 -6.01
C ASP A 2 -28.90 10.08 -5.97
N VAL A 3 -29.64 9.47 -5.03
CA VAL A 3 -29.82 8.02 -4.89
C VAL A 3 -31.26 7.73 -4.52
N GLY A 4 -31.95 6.90 -5.33
CA GLY A 4 -33.29 6.39 -5.05
C GLY A 4 -33.22 5.07 -4.30
N VAL A 5 -34.06 4.91 -3.26
CA VAL A 5 -34.12 3.67 -2.48
C VAL A 5 -35.55 3.11 -2.51
N ALA A 6 -35.71 1.84 -2.87
CA ALA A 6 -36.95 1.12 -2.90
C ALA A 6 -37.02 0.00 -1.85
N MET A 7 -38.21 -0.31 -1.38
CA MET A 7 -38.49 -1.47 -0.54
C MET A 7 -38.54 -2.75 -1.39
N GLY A 8 -37.91 -3.82 -0.96
CA GLY A 8 -37.83 -5.07 -1.71
C GLY A 8 -39.06 -5.93 -1.60
N ILE A 9 -39.72 -5.96 -0.42
CA ILE A 9 -40.92 -6.78 -0.15
C ILE A 9 -42.18 -6.00 -0.50
N LYS A 10 -42.31 -4.75 0.01
CA LYS A 10 -43.49 -3.91 -0.18
C LYS A 10 -43.44 -3.00 -1.40
N GLY A 11 -42.27 -2.84 -2.02
CA GLY A 11 -42.13 -2.02 -3.22
C GLY A 11 -42.73 -2.67 -4.46
N THR A 12 -43.31 -1.85 -5.35
CA THR A 12 -43.75 -2.32 -6.67
C THR A 12 -42.56 -2.60 -7.56
N GLU A 13 -42.70 -3.47 -8.58
CA GLU A 13 -41.62 -3.79 -9.52
C GLU A 13 -41.13 -2.53 -10.22
N VAL A 14 -42.04 -1.62 -10.61
CA VAL A 14 -41.66 -0.35 -11.23
C VAL A 14 -40.81 0.52 -10.31
N THR A 15 -41.09 0.52 -9.00
CA THR A 15 -40.29 1.29 -8.03
C THR A 15 -38.91 0.65 -7.84
N LYS A 16 -38.82 -0.69 -7.84
CA LYS A 16 -37.55 -1.41 -7.74
C LYS A 16 -36.68 -1.20 -8.96
N GLU A 17 -37.26 -1.22 -10.15
CA GLU A 17 -36.53 -0.96 -11.41
C GLU A 17 -36.00 0.47 -11.52
N ALA A 18 -36.74 1.44 -10.93
CA ALA A 18 -36.35 2.86 -10.96
C ALA A 18 -35.37 3.24 -9.84
N ALA A 19 -35.14 2.36 -8.86
CA ALA A 19 -34.30 2.66 -7.71
C ALA A 19 -32.83 2.24 -7.92
N ASP A 20 -31.91 3.04 -7.39
CA ASP A 20 -30.49 2.72 -7.38
C ASP A 20 -30.16 1.65 -6.32
N MET A 21 -31.00 1.53 -5.27
CA MET A 21 -30.84 0.57 -4.18
C MET A 21 -32.19 -0.06 -3.82
N VAL A 22 -32.21 -1.38 -3.63
CA VAL A 22 -33.38 -2.11 -3.18
C VAL A 22 -33.10 -2.77 -1.83
N LEU A 23 -33.94 -2.45 -0.80
CA LEU A 23 -33.83 -3.02 0.53
C LEU A 23 -34.59 -4.34 0.60
N THR A 24 -33.87 -5.45 0.54
CA THR A 24 -34.46 -6.80 0.52
C THR A 24 -35.17 -7.19 1.81
N ASP A 25 -34.85 -6.53 2.92
CA ASP A 25 -35.44 -6.73 4.26
C ASP A 25 -36.46 -5.65 4.66
N ASP A 26 -36.77 -4.70 3.78
CA ASP A 26 -37.63 -3.53 4.03
C ASP A 26 -37.26 -2.73 5.30
N ASN A 27 -35.98 -2.80 5.71
CA ASN A 27 -35.51 -2.17 6.93
C ASN A 27 -34.65 -0.93 6.62
N PHE A 28 -35.09 0.26 7.05
CA PHE A 28 -34.32 1.50 6.88
C PHE A 28 -32.96 1.49 7.58
N ALA A 29 -32.75 0.73 8.64
CA ALA A 29 -31.47 0.60 9.30
C ALA A 29 -30.39 0.00 8.38
N THR A 30 -30.80 -0.80 7.39
CA THR A 30 -29.91 -1.38 6.36
C THR A 30 -29.29 -0.31 5.46
N ILE A 31 -29.96 0.84 5.28
CA ILE A 31 -29.39 2.00 4.54
C ILE A 31 -28.11 2.49 5.24
N VAL A 32 -28.13 2.60 6.57
CA VAL A 32 -26.94 3.03 7.34
C VAL A 32 -25.77 2.05 7.14
N GLN A 33 -26.10 0.75 7.16
CA GLN A 33 -25.11 -0.29 6.90
C GLN A 33 -24.56 -0.23 5.45
N ALA A 34 -25.43 0.03 4.48
CA ALA A 34 -25.04 0.21 3.08
C ALA A 34 -24.10 1.42 2.90
N VAL A 35 -24.41 2.55 3.54
CA VAL A 35 -23.53 3.74 3.54
C VAL A 35 -22.19 3.41 4.18
N LYS A 36 -22.19 2.72 5.33
CA LYS A 36 -20.96 2.29 6.01
C LYS A 36 -20.10 1.40 5.10
N ASN A 37 -20.70 0.42 4.45
CA ASN A 37 -20.02 -0.48 3.53
C ASN A 37 -19.50 0.29 2.29
N GLY A 38 -20.27 1.19 1.70
CA GLY A 38 -19.85 2.01 0.58
C GLY A 38 -18.63 2.88 0.90
N ARG A 39 -18.60 3.50 2.09
CA ARG A 39 -17.45 4.26 2.58
C ARG A 39 -16.21 3.37 2.74
N ASN A 40 -16.40 2.14 3.25
CA ASN A 40 -15.31 1.18 3.41
C ASN A 40 -14.75 0.74 2.05
N VAL A 41 -15.62 0.38 1.10
CA VAL A 41 -15.20 -0.01 -0.26
C VAL A 41 -14.38 1.09 -0.92
N TYR A 42 -14.84 2.35 -0.84
CA TYR A 42 -14.08 3.48 -1.37
C TYR A 42 -12.69 3.63 -0.70
N THR A 43 -12.64 3.50 0.62
CA THR A 43 -11.38 3.57 1.38
C THR A 43 -10.43 2.45 0.98
N ASN A 44 -10.94 1.24 0.80
CA ASN A 44 -10.15 0.08 0.40
C ASN A 44 -9.61 0.21 -1.03
N ILE A 45 -10.43 0.71 -1.98
CA ILE A 45 -9.97 1.04 -3.33
C ILE A 45 -8.84 2.06 -3.28
N LYS A 46 -8.98 3.10 -2.46
CA LYS A 46 -7.93 4.11 -2.29
C LYS A 46 -6.63 3.52 -1.74
N LYS A 47 -6.71 2.59 -0.78
CA LYS A 47 -5.55 1.85 -0.24
C LYS A 47 -4.88 1.00 -1.32
N ALA A 48 -5.65 0.25 -2.11
CA ALA A 48 -5.11 -0.56 -3.20
C ALA A 48 -4.41 0.29 -4.27
N ILE A 49 -5.02 1.43 -4.66
CA ILE A 49 -4.41 2.40 -5.58
C ILE A 49 -3.11 2.98 -4.99
N HIS A 50 -3.12 3.34 -3.71
CA HIS A 50 -1.92 3.84 -3.02
C HIS A 50 -0.79 2.82 -3.07
N TYR A 51 -1.07 1.58 -2.71
CA TYR A 51 -0.11 0.50 -2.73
C TYR A 51 0.49 0.30 -4.12
N LEU A 52 -0.35 0.04 -5.12
CA LEU A 52 0.09 -0.25 -6.48
C LEU A 52 0.89 0.91 -7.10
N LEU A 53 0.42 2.15 -6.95
CA LEU A 53 1.13 3.29 -7.52
C LEU A 53 2.45 3.57 -6.80
N SER A 54 2.54 3.40 -5.48
CA SER A 54 3.80 3.58 -4.76
C SER A 54 4.83 2.50 -5.14
N CYS A 55 4.42 1.25 -5.32
CA CYS A 55 5.27 0.17 -5.82
C CYS A 55 5.81 0.52 -7.21
N ASN A 56 4.93 0.88 -8.15
CA ASN A 56 5.33 1.25 -9.51
C ASN A 56 6.27 2.46 -9.57
N ILE A 57 6.09 3.47 -8.70
CA ILE A 57 7.04 4.60 -8.62
C ILE A 57 8.43 4.10 -8.21
N GLY A 58 8.51 3.17 -7.25
CA GLY A 58 9.79 2.57 -6.85
C GLY A 58 10.48 1.83 -7.99
N GLU A 59 9.74 1.04 -8.76
CA GLU A 59 10.23 0.33 -9.94
C GLU A 59 10.72 1.29 -11.03
N ILE A 60 9.88 2.25 -11.40
CA ILE A 60 10.20 3.26 -12.42
C ILE A 60 11.44 4.06 -12.00
N LEU A 61 11.53 4.49 -10.75
CA LEU A 61 12.68 5.23 -10.25
C LEU A 61 13.97 4.40 -10.37
N THR A 62 13.92 3.13 -9.99
CA THR A 62 15.06 2.21 -10.06
C THR A 62 15.56 2.07 -11.50
N ILE A 63 14.67 1.80 -12.45
CA ILE A 63 15.03 1.66 -13.88
C ILE A 63 15.46 2.99 -14.47
N PHE A 64 14.77 4.09 -14.15
CA PHE A 64 15.09 5.42 -14.63
C PHE A 64 16.51 5.85 -14.18
N CYS A 65 16.84 5.68 -12.90
CA CYS A 65 18.18 5.97 -12.39
C CYS A 65 19.23 5.12 -13.08
N ALA A 66 19.00 3.83 -13.26
CA ALA A 66 19.94 2.94 -13.94
C ALA A 66 20.20 3.39 -15.40
N THR A 67 19.15 3.84 -16.09
CA THR A 67 19.26 4.31 -17.48
C THR A 67 19.98 5.65 -17.58
N VAL A 68 19.61 6.63 -16.75
CA VAL A 68 20.19 7.99 -16.79
C VAL A 68 21.66 8.01 -16.36
N PHE A 69 21.98 7.26 -15.31
CA PHE A 69 23.35 7.18 -14.80
C PHE A 69 24.20 6.10 -15.48
N HIS A 70 23.68 5.48 -16.55
CA HIS A 70 24.39 4.50 -17.36
C HIS A 70 25.04 3.39 -16.54
N PHE A 71 24.25 2.72 -15.68
CA PHE A 71 24.77 1.56 -14.95
C PHE A 71 25.24 0.49 -15.94
N HIS A 72 26.34 -0.18 -15.61
CA HIS A 72 26.91 -1.21 -16.48
C HIS A 72 25.92 -2.33 -16.79
N GLN A 73 25.05 -2.67 -15.81
CA GLN A 73 23.94 -3.59 -15.99
C GLN A 73 22.69 -3.05 -15.31
N MET A 74 21.53 -3.48 -15.81
CA MET A 74 20.23 -3.10 -15.23
C MET A 74 20.03 -3.79 -13.88
N PRO A 75 19.59 -3.05 -12.84
CA PRO A 75 19.30 -3.62 -11.52
C PRO A 75 18.15 -4.61 -11.52
N LEU A 76 17.27 -4.55 -12.50
CA LEU A 76 16.12 -5.42 -12.66
C LEU A 76 15.98 -5.85 -14.12
N VAL A 77 15.67 -7.13 -14.35
CA VAL A 77 15.39 -7.66 -15.68
C VAL A 77 13.88 -7.72 -15.94
N PRO A 78 13.43 -7.72 -17.22
CA PRO A 78 11.99 -7.65 -17.55
C PRO A 78 11.15 -8.75 -16.93
N VAL A 79 11.66 -9.97 -16.81
CA VAL A 79 10.92 -11.07 -16.19
C VAL A 79 10.68 -10.85 -14.70
N GLN A 80 11.62 -10.19 -14.00
CA GLN A 80 11.46 -9.81 -12.59
C GLN A 80 10.39 -8.74 -12.42
N LEU A 81 10.35 -7.72 -13.29
CA LEU A 81 9.30 -6.69 -13.28
C LEU A 81 7.91 -7.28 -13.57
N LEU A 82 7.82 -8.20 -14.53
CA LEU A 82 6.56 -8.89 -14.79
C LEU A 82 6.11 -9.71 -13.57
N TRP A 83 7.03 -10.38 -12.91
CA TRP A 83 6.76 -11.13 -11.67
C TRP A 83 6.24 -10.24 -10.55
N LEU A 84 6.91 -9.10 -10.31
CA LEU A 84 6.52 -8.11 -9.31
C LEU A 84 5.07 -7.67 -9.54
N ASN A 85 4.78 -7.13 -10.72
CA ASN A 85 3.48 -6.55 -11.01
C ASN A 85 2.34 -7.58 -11.08
N LEU A 86 2.62 -8.79 -11.61
CA LEU A 86 1.57 -9.80 -11.82
C LEU A 86 1.33 -10.66 -10.56
N VAL A 87 2.40 -11.03 -9.85
CA VAL A 87 2.30 -12.02 -8.77
C VAL A 87 2.36 -11.35 -7.41
N THR A 88 3.43 -10.61 -7.12
CA THR A 88 3.66 -10.10 -5.76
C THR A 88 2.83 -8.90 -5.41
N ASP A 89 2.50 -8.01 -6.35
CA ASP A 89 1.69 -6.83 -6.10
C ASP A 89 0.18 -7.10 -6.13
N SER A 90 -0.26 -8.02 -7.00
CA SER A 90 -1.69 -8.30 -7.15
C SER A 90 -2.32 -8.90 -5.90
N LEU A 91 -1.64 -9.82 -5.22
CA LEU A 91 -2.18 -10.50 -4.04
C LEU A 91 -2.43 -9.54 -2.86
N PRO A 92 -1.47 -8.67 -2.44
CA PRO A 92 -1.72 -7.66 -1.42
C PRO A 92 -2.76 -6.62 -1.84
N ALA A 93 -2.77 -6.20 -3.11
CA ALA A 93 -3.78 -5.25 -3.61
C ALA A 93 -5.20 -5.80 -3.47
N LEU A 94 -5.43 -7.07 -3.81
CA LEU A 94 -6.71 -7.75 -3.60
C LEU A 94 -7.05 -7.86 -2.10
N ALA A 95 -6.07 -8.14 -1.26
CA ALA A 95 -6.26 -8.23 0.18
C ALA A 95 -6.63 -6.88 0.81
N LEU A 96 -6.08 -5.76 0.30
CA LEU A 96 -6.48 -4.41 0.68
C LEU A 96 -7.92 -4.08 0.27
N GLY A 97 -8.39 -4.63 -0.85
CA GLY A 97 -9.77 -4.49 -1.32
C GLY A 97 -10.82 -5.07 -0.35
N VAL A 98 -10.45 -6.05 0.47
CA VAL A 98 -11.30 -6.70 1.46
C VAL A 98 -10.92 -6.35 2.91
N GLU A 99 -10.20 -5.23 3.12
CA GLU A 99 -9.82 -4.77 4.45
C GLU A 99 -11.06 -4.48 5.31
N PRO A 100 -11.08 -4.92 6.59
CA PRO A 100 -12.17 -4.63 7.51
C PRO A 100 -12.46 -3.14 7.65
N VAL A 101 -13.70 -2.81 8.04
CA VAL A 101 -14.14 -1.43 8.26
C VAL A 101 -13.33 -0.80 9.39
N GLU A 102 -12.72 0.36 9.15
CA GLU A 102 -12.04 1.12 10.18
C GLU A 102 -13.02 1.74 11.17
N GLU A 103 -12.61 1.84 12.43
CA GLU A 103 -13.39 2.54 13.47
C GLU A 103 -13.56 4.02 13.10
N GLY A 104 -14.75 4.57 13.38
CA GLY A 104 -15.05 5.97 13.12
C GLY A 104 -15.31 6.33 11.64
N VAL A 105 -15.49 5.36 10.75
CA VAL A 105 -15.78 5.62 9.32
C VAL A 105 -17.07 6.43 9.14
N MET A 106 -18.03 6.27 10.05
CA MET A 106 -19.30 7.00 10.03
C MET A 106 -19.23 8.39 10.68
N ASP A 107 -18.21 8.67 11.48
CA ASP A 107 -17.98 9.98 12.13
C ASP A 107 -17.36 11.00 11.18
N GLN A 108 -16.91 10.55 10.00
CA GLN A 108 -16.34 11.42 8.98
C GLN A 108 -17.45 12.15 8.22
N PRO A 109 -17.24 13.44 7.86
CA PRO A 109 -18.19 14.17 7.03
C PRO A 109 -18.39 13.48 5.67
N PRO A 110 -19.53 13.74 5.00
CA PRO A 110 -19.73 13.28 3.63
C PRO A 110 -18.63 13.80 2.71
N ARG A 111 -18.18 12.94 1.81
CA ARG A 111 -17.17 13.32 0.80
C ARG A 111 -17.79 14.23 -0.24
N ASN A 112 -17.02 15.21 -0.71
CA ASN A 112 -17.42 16.00 -1.88
C ASN A 112 -17.31 15.14 -3.15
N ALA A 113 -18.38 15.07 -3.94
CA ALA A 113 -18.42 14.26 -5.17
C ALA A 113 -17.38 14.68 -6.23
N HIS A 114 -16.95 15.95 -6.21
CA HIS A 114 -15.96 16.51 -7.13
C HIS A 114 -14.52 16.41 -6.61
N GLU A 115 -14.31 15.84 -5.42
CA GLU A 115 -12.98 15.73 -4.83
C GLU A 115 -12.17 14.61 -5.51
N SER A 116 -10.99 14.98 -6.04
CA SER A 116 -10.04 14.03 -6.63
C SER A 116 -9.51 13.06 -5.57
N LEU A 117 -9.12 11.85 -6.01
CA LEU A 117 -8.43 10.87 -5.15
C LEU A 117 -7.10 11.41 -4.60
N PHE A 118 -6.43 12.29 -5.34
CA PHE A 118 -5.11 12.82 -5.04
C PHE A 118 -5.10 14.04 -4.10
N THR A 119 -6.21 14.37 -3.46
CA THR A 119 -6.32 15.49 -2.50
C THR A 119 -5.79 15.12 -1.11
N GLY A 120 -5.66 16.11 -0.24
CA GLY A 120 -5.35 15.89 1.19
C GLY A 120 -3.97 15.30 1.47
N GLY A 121 -2.97 15.56 0.61
CA GLY A 121 -1.60 15.05 0.80
C GLY A 121 -1.40 13.59 0.40
N PHE A 122 -2.41 12.96 -0.22
CA PHE A 122 -2.32 11.59 -0.69
C PHE A 122 -1.22 11.41 -1.75
N ALA A 123 -1.19 12.30 -2.75
CA ALA A 123 -0.15 12.28 -3.79
C ALA A 123 1.27 12.41 -3.21
N PHE A 124 1.45 13.26 -2.22
CA PHE A 124 2.75 13.41 -1.56
C PHE A 124 3.14 12.12 -0.80
N ARG A 125 2.22 11.51 -0.05
CA ARG A 125 2.50 10.24 0.65
C ARG A 125 2.88 9.13 -0.33
N LEU A 126 2.11 8.98 -1.38
CA LEU A 126 2.35 8.01 -2.44
C LEU A 126 3.74 8.22 -3.09
N ALA A 127 4.06 9.46 -3.44
CA ALA A 127 5.33 9.79 -4.08
C ALA A 127 6.53 9.52 -3.18
N TRP A 128 6.54 10.01 -1.92
CA TRP A 128 7.70 9.84 -1.04
C TRP A 128 7.90 8.37 -0.65
N GLN A 129 6.82 7.58 -0.49
CA GLN A 129 6.92 6.16 -0.18
C GLN A 129 7.47 5.37 -1.38
N GLY A 130 6.99 5.66 -2.58
CA GLY A 130 7.55 5.05 -3.79
C GLY A 130 9.02 5.41 -4.01
N VAL A 131 9.37 6.68 -3.81
CA VAL A 131 10.79 7.11 -3.87
C VAL A 131 11.63 6.39 -2.82
N MET A 132 11.12 6.23 -1.60
CA MET A 132 11.82 5.48 -0.55
C MET A 132 12.09 4.04 -0.96
N VAL A 133 11.09 3.33 -1.48
CA VAL A 133 11.26 1.95 -1.95
C VAL A 133 12.29 1.86 -3.08
N GLY A 134 12.23 2.77 -4.06
CA GLY A 134 13.21 2.84 -5.14
C GLY A 134 14.64 3.11 -4.66
N LEU A 135 14.81 4.04 -3.71
CA LEU A 135 16.14 4.33 -3.13
C LEU A 135 16.70 3.15 -2.33
N LEU A 136 15.86 2.42 -1.58
CA LEU A 136 16.29 1.21 -0.86
C LEU A 136 16.70 0.10 -1.84
N THR A 137 15.99 -0.04 -2.95
CA THR A 137 16.34 -0.98 -4.01
C THR A 137 17.68 -0.62 -4.66
N LEU A 138 17.90 0.65 -4.98
CA LEU A 138 19.18 1.12 -5.50
C LEU A 138 20.31 0.95 -4.47
N ALA A 139 20.06 1.19 -3.20
CA ALA A 139 21.03 0.94 -2.14
C ALA A 139 21.43 -0.54 -2.08
N ALA A 140 20.45 -1.47 -2.18
CA ALA A 140 20.72 -2.90 -2.24
C ALA A 140 21.58 -3.27 -3.47
N TYR A 141 21.26 -2.70 -4.63
CA TYR A 141 22.03 -2.88 -5.85
C TYR A 141 23.48 -2.43 -5.66
N PHE A 142 23.72 -1.20 -5.18
CA PHE A 142 25.07 -0.68 -4.99
C PHE A 142 25.87 -1.44 -3.91
N LEU A 143 25.21 -1.87 -2.84
CA LEU A 143 25.87 -2.69 -1.81
C LEU A 143 26.28 -4.06 -2.38
N GLY A 144 25.44 -4.68 -3.19
CA GLY A 144 25.79 -5.91 -3.91
C GLY A 144 26.93 -5.72 -4.91
N GLU A 145 26.87 -4.66 -5.70
CA GLU A 145 27.83 -4.39 -6.78
C GLU A 145 29.24 -4.05 -6.28
N TYR A 146 29.34 -3.23 -5.22
CA TYR A 146 30.62 -2.61 -4.84
C TYR A 146 31.15 -3.04 -3.47
N VAL A 147 30.36 -3.67 -2.62
CA VAL A 147 30.74 -3.87 -1.21
C VAL A 147 30.72 -5.33 -0.78
N LEU A 148 29.72 -6.10 -1.21
CA LEU A 148 29.43 -7.41 -0.61
C LEU A 148 29.85 -8.59 -1.49
N SER A 149 29.91 -8.42 -2.79
CA SER A 149 30.14 -9.51 -3.74
C SER A 149 31.55 -9.50 -4.30
N ASP A 150 32.03 -10.69 -4.63
CA ASP A 150 33.33 -10.84 -5.30
C ASP A 150 33.29 -10.27 -6.74
N PRO A 151 34.39 -9.70 -7.25
CA PRO A 151 34.41 -9.00 -8.54
C PRO A 151 33.91 -9.81 -9.75
N GLY A 152 33.90 -11.13 -9.67
CA GLY A 152 33.44 -12.01 -10.76
C GLY A 152 31.94 -12.26 -10.79
N GLU A 153 31.24 -12.10 -9.67
CA GLU A 153 29.81 -12.39 -9.49
C GLU A 153 29.00 -11.16 -9.07
N ALA A 154 29.66 -10.02 -8.88
CA ALA A 154 29.09 -8.80 -8.32
C ALA A 154 27.79 -8.36 -9.01
N HIS A 155 27.72 -8.35 -10.34
CA HIS A 155 26.55 -7.92 -11.08
C HIS A 155 25.32 -8.82 -10.88
N ALA A 156 25.53 -10.14 -10.87
CA ALA A 156 24.41 -11.08 -10.65
C ALA A 156 23.91 -11.03 -9.21
N ALA A 157 24.81 -10.89 -8.23
CA ALA A 157 24.47 -10.70 -6.83
C ALA A 157 23.74 -9.36 -6.61
N ALA A 158 24.22 -8.26 -7.19
CA ALA A 158 23.59 -6.95 -7.10
C ALA A 158 22.16 -6.95 -7.68
N ASN A 159 21.95 -7.55 -8.86
CA ASN A 159 20.63 -7.73 -9.44
C ASN A 159 19.71 -8.55 -8.52
N THR A 160 20.22 -9.67 -7.97
CA THR A 160 19.45 -10.53 -7.05
C THR A 160 19.09 -9.79 -5.77
N MET A 161 20.02 -9.04 -5.18
CA MET A 161 19.77 -8.24 -3.99
C MET A 161 18.74 -7.11 -4.25
N ALA A 162 18.85 -6.44 -5.40
CA ALA A 162 17.89 -5.40 -5.79
C ALA A 162 16.48 -5.98 -5.94
N PHE A 163 16.34 -7.08 -6.68
CA PHE A 163 15.07 -7.76 -6.88
C PHE A 163 14.47 -8.28 -5.57
N ALA A 164 15.27 -8.92 -4.72
CA ALA A 164 14.84 -9.42 -3.43
C ALA A 164 14.39 -8.26 -2.50
N THR A 165 15.19 -7.18 -2.43
CA THR A 165 14.86 -6.01 -1.62
C THR A 165 13.59 -5.33 -2.10
N LEU A 166 13.43 -5.11 -3.40
CA LEU A 166 12.24 -4.47 -3.95
C LEU A 166 10.98 -5.28 -3.61
N THR A 167 10.98 -6.59 -3.90
CA THR A 167 9.84 -7.46 -3.62
C THR A 167 9.48 -7.49 -2.13
N LEU A 168 10.47 -7.65 -1.26
CA LEU A 168 10.23 -7.71 0.18
C LEU A 168 9.78 -6.35 0.73
N CYS A 169 10.35 -5.23 0.25
CA CYS A 169 9.87 -3.89 0.58
C CYS A 169 8.38 -3.72 0.22
N GLN A 170 7.96 -4.15 -0.97
CA GLN A 170 6.57 -4.07 -1.42
C GLN A 170 5.66 -4.93 -0.55
N LEU A 171 6.03 -6.17 -0.25
CA LEU A 171 5.27 -7.06 0.61
C LEU A 171 5.08 -6.48 2.03
N PHE A 172 6.14 -5.93 2.62
CA PHE A 172 6.05 -5.27 3.92
C PHE A 172 5.27 -3.96 3.86
N HIS A 173 5.46 -3.16 2.79
CA HIS A 173 4.75 -1.92 2.58
C HIS A 173 3.24 -2.09 2.47
N ALA A 174 2.76 -3.25 1.98
CA ALA A 174 1.33 -3.56 1.95
C ALA A 174 0.67 -3.48 3.34
N PHE A 175 1.39 -3.83 4.41
CA PHE A 175 0.89 -3.68 5.78
C PHE A 175 0.81 -2.22 6.22
N ASP A 176 1.74 -1.36 5.76
CA ASP A 176 1.72 0.06 6.10
C ASP A 176 0.52 0.79 5.51
N VAL A 177 0.12 0.39 4.30
CA VAL A 177 -0.99 1.01 3.56
C VAL A 177 -2.37 0.62 4.12
N ARG A 178 -2.47 -0.41 4.96
CA ARG A 178 -3.74 -0.85 5.59
C ARG A 178 -4.44 0.28 6.36
N SER A 179 -3.70 1.22 6.92
CA SER A 179 -4.27 2.45 7.47
C SER A 179 -3.33 3.65 7.29
N GLU A 180 -3.91 4.77 6.89
CA GLU A 180 -3.18 6.04 6.76
C GLU A 180 -2.94 6.73 8.12
N ARG A 181 -3.76 6.45 9.12
CA ARG A 181 -3.79 7.18 10.41
C ARG A 181 -3.41 6.32 11.60
N SER A 182 -3.84 5.07 11.61
CA SER A 182 -3.61 4.16 12.72
C SER A 182 -2.31 3.39 12.56
N SER A 183 -1.62 3.11 13.67
CA SER A 183 -0.46 2.23 13.65
C SER A 183 -0.86 0.81 13.29
N LEU A 184 0.00 0.13 12.55
CA LEU A 184 -0.14 -1.28 12.25
C LEU A 184 -0.35 -2.13 13.53
N PHE A 185 0.38 -1.77 14.60
CA PHE A 185 0.28 -2.47 15.89
C PHE A 185 -1.05 -2.21 16.62
N HIS A 186 -1.69 -1.06 16.39
CA HIS A 186 -2.99 -0.75 16.98
C HIS A 186 -4.14 -1.46 16.25
N ILE A 187 -4.07 -1.54 14.92
CA ILE A 187 -5.07 -2.26 14.12
C ILE A 187 -4.95 -3.77 14.32
N GLY A 188 -3.74 -4.24 14.67
CA GLY A 188 -3.36 -5.64 14.73
C GLY A 188 -2.86 -6.17 13.40
N VAL A 189 -1.63 -6.67 13.38
CA VAL A 189 -0.98 -7.22 12.18
C VAL A 189 -1.83 -8.33 11.56
N PHE A 190 -2.42 -9.17 12.39
CA PHE A 190 -3.18 -10.36 11.98
C PHE A 190 -4.69 -10.14 11.83
N SER A 191 -5.19 -8.90 11.91
CA SER A 191 -6.63 -8.59 11.85
C SER A 191 -7.27 -8.82 10.47
N ASN A 192 -6.47 -8.82 9.39
CA ASN A 192 -6.93 -9.16 8.03
C ASN A 192 -6.35 -10.50 7.59
N PRO A 193 -7.13 -11.61 7.63
CA PRO A 193 -6.66 -12.93 7.20
C PRO A 193 -6.30 -12.99 5.71
N ALA A 194 -6.95 -12.18 4.86
CA ALA A 194 -6.64 -12.13 3.43
C ALA A 194 -5.25 -11.52 3.19
N MET A 195 -4.90 -10.45 3.90
CA MET A 195 -3.56 -9.82 3.84
C MET A 195 -2.48 -10.80 4.31
N ASN A 196 -2.72 -11.52 5.42
CA ASN A 196 -1.76 -12.48 5.94
C ASN A 196 -1.53 -13.65 4.97
N LYS A 197 -2.59 -14.14 4.31
CA LYS A 197 -2.48 -15.16 3.26
C LYS A 197 -1.74 -14.63 2.04
N ALA A 198 -2.08 -13.43 1.57
CA ALA A 198 -1.41 -12.79 0.44
C ALA A 198 0.09 -12.62 0.69
N PHE A 199 0.44 -12.12 1.87
CA PHE A 199 1.84 -11.99 2.30
C PHE A 199 2.58 -13.33 2.34
N LEU A 200 1.99 -14.34 2.97
CA LEU A 200 2.62 -15.66 3.07
C LEU A 200 2.82 -16.31 1.70
N ILE A 201 1.81 -16.24 0.83
CA ILE A 201 1.91 -16.76 -0.53
C ILE A 201 3.00 -15.99 -1.30
N GLY A 202 2.95 -14.65 -1.30
CA GLY A 202 3.94 -13.82 -1.99
C GLY A 202 5.36 -14.07 -1.50
N LEU A 203 5.55 -14.16 -0.18
CA LEU A 203 6.84 -14.48 0.44
C LEU A 203 7.34 -15.86 0.03
N THR A 204 6.48 -16.89 0.09
CA THR A 204 6.85 -18.26 -0.27
C THR A 204 7.24 -18.35 -1.75
N MET A 205 6.47 -17.70 -2.63
CA MET A 205 6.76 -17.66 -4.06
C MET A 205 8.07 -16.91 -4.34
N GLN A 206 8.32 -15.80 -3.65
CA GLN A 206 9.58 -15.06 -3.79
C GLN A 206 10.78 -15.87 -3.30
N LEU A 207 10.66 -16.54 -2.14
CA LEU A 207 11.71 -17.43 -1.67
C LEU A 207 11.96 -18.59 -2.62
N ALA A 208 10.92 -19.13 -3.25
CA ALA A 208 11.09 -20.15 -4.28
C ALA A 208 11.91 -19.64 -5.47
N VAL A 209 11.64 -18.44 -5.96
CA VAL A 209 12.42 -17.82 -7.06
C VAL A 209 13.89 -17.60 -6.66
N LEU A 210 14.14 -17.23 -5.41
CA LEU A 210 15.51 -16.94 -4.93
C LEU A 210 16.30 -18.18 -4.53
N CYS A 211 15.63 -19.31 -4.17
CA CYS A 211 16.31 -20.48 -3.60
C CYS A 211 16.26 -21.73 -4.49
N VAL A 212 15.32 -21.81 -5.46
CA VAL A 212 15.15 -23.02 -6.29
C VAL A 212 15.94 -22.87 -7.58
N PRO A 213 16.99 -23.72 -7.83
CA PRO A 213 17.91 -23.55 -8.96
C PRO A 213 17.26 -23.41 -10.35
N PRO A 214 16.24 -24.20 -10.75
CA PRO A 214 15.56 -23.99 -12.02
C PRO A 214 14.90 -22.63 -12.18
N LEU A 215 14.35 -22.07 -11.09
CA LEU A 215 13.74 -20.73 -11.08
C LEU A 215 14.79 -19.62 -11.12
N GLN A 216 15.90 -19.81 -10.44
CA GLN A 216 17.03 -18.88 -10.49
C GLN A 216 17.50 -18.62 -11.92
N VAL A 217 17.57 -19.67 -12.75
CA VAL A 217 17.95 -19.52 -14.16
C VAL A 217 16.91 -18.67 -14.93
N VAL A 218 15.62 -18.91 -14.72
CA VAL A 218 14.55 -18.17 -15.39
C VAL A 218 14.55 -16.68 -14.99
N PHE A 219 14.79 -16.41 -13.72
CA PHE A 219 14.74 -15.06 -13.17
C PHE A 219 16.11 -14.37 -13.15
N SER A 220 17.17 -15.02 -13.66
CA SER A 220 18.56 -14.49 -13.65
C SER A 220 19.01 -14.12 -12.24
N THR A 221 18.67 -14.92 -11.23
CA THR A 221 19.09 -14.73 -9.84
C THR A 221 20.20 -15.71 -9.46
N VAL A 222 20.97 -15.37 -8.44
CA VAL A 222 22.04 -16.20 -7.91
C VAL A 222 21.82 -16.45 -6.40
N PRO A 223 22.38 -17.53 -5.84
CA PRO A 223 22.34 -17.75 -4.41
C PRO A 223 23.01 -16.60 -3.66
N MET A 224 22.35 -16.10 -2.63
CA MET A 224 22.86 -15.02 -1.77
C MET A 224 23.54 -15.60 -0.51
N SER A 225 24.65 -14.96 -0.11
CA SER A 225 25.33 -15.23 1.15
C SER A 225 24.47 -14.82 2.36
N PRO A 226 24.75 -15.34 3.58
CA PRO A 226 24.04 -14.92 4.78
C PRO A 226 24.12 -13.42 5.08
N LEU A 227 25.22 -12.78 4.71
CA LEU A 227 25.40 -11.32 4.89
C LEU A 227 24.52 -10.53 3.93
N GLU A 228 24.44 -10.93 2.66
CA GLU A 228 23.54 -10.32 1.66
C GLU A 228 22.09 -10.47 2.08
N TRP A 229 21.68 -11.63 2.57
CA TRP A 229 20.35 -11.83 3.16
C TRP A 229 20.07 -10.89 4.33
N ALA A 230 21.02 -10.71 5.24
CA ALA A 230 20.87 -9.80 6.37
C ALA A 230 20.66 -8.35 5.92
N VAL A 231 21.42 -7.91 4.92
CA VAL A 231 21.28 -6.57 4.34
C VAL A 231 19.95 -6.40 3.63
N VAL A 232 19.55 -7.36 2.80
CA VAL A 232 18.25 -7.35 2.10
C VAL A 232 17.11 -7.26 3.10
N LEU A 233 17.10 -8.06 4.16
CA LEU A 233 16.06 -8.04 5.19
C LEU A 233 16.05 -6.72 5.97
N ALA A 234 17.20 -6.17 6.32
CA ALA A 234 17.31 -4.87 6.99
C ALA A 234 16.71 -3.75 6.15
N LEU A 235 17.04 -3.72 4.85
CA LEU A 235 16.48 -2.74 3.91
C LEU A 235 14.98 -2.95 3.70
N ALA A 236 14.53 -4.20 3.60
CA ALA A 236 13.12 -4.53 3.38
C ALA A 236 12.19 -4.13 4.54
N ILE A 237 12.69 -4.14 5.78
CA ILE A 237 11.92 -3.72 6.97
C ILE A 237 11.90 -2.18 7.11
N THR A 238 12.82 -1.47 6.50
CA THR A 238 12.94 -0.01 6.61
C THR A 238 11.65 0.75 6.28
N PRO A 239 10.86 0.42 5.22
CA PRO A 239 9.60 1.08 4.95
C PRO A 239 8.63 1.05 6.12
N VAL A 240 8.49 -0.10 6.78
CA VAL A 240 7.60 -0.26 7.94
C VAL A 240 8.03 0.68 9.07
N VAL A 241 9.32 0.68 9.42
CA VAL A 241 9.85 1.53 10.49
C VAL A 241 9.63 3.01 10.18
N VAL A 242 9.98 3.44 8.97
CA VAL A 242 9.87 4.85 8.54
C VAL A 242 8.40 5.29 8.48
N CYS A 243 7.52 4.47 7.92
CA CYS A 243 6.09 4.77 7.85
C CYS A 243 5.45 4.84 9.24
N GLU A 244 5.76 3.92 10.15
CA GLU A 244 5.26 3.96 11.52
C GLU A 244 5.77 5.19 12.30
N LEU A 245 7.03 5.58 12.13
CA LEU A 245 7.57 6.81 12.69
C LEU A 245 6.85 8.05 12.12
N ALA A 246 6.62 8.10 10.81
CA ALA A 246 5.88 9.19 10.17
C ALA A 246 4.44 9.29 10.69
N LYS A 247 3.74 8.17 10.86
CA LYS A 247 2.42 8.11 11.47
C LYS A 247 2.44 8.58 12.95
N ALA A 248 3.46 8.21 13.72
CA ALA A 248 3.62 8.63 15.12
C ALA A 248 3.79 10.15 15.25
N VAL A 249 4.65 10.74 14.41
CA VAL A 249 4.87 12.19 14.35
C VAL A 249 3.59 12.94 13.93
N SER A 250 2.88 12.44 12.93
CA SER A 250 1.62 13.01 12.46
C SER A 250 0.56 13.04 13.57
N ARG A 251 0.41 11.95 14.33
CA ARG A 251 -0.51 11.86 15.48
C ARG A 251 -0.15 12.83 16.61
N GLY A 252 1.13 13.03 16.86
CA GLY A 252 1.60 14.00 17.86
C GLY A 252 1.23 15.44 17.50
N ARG A 253 1.18 15.79 16.22
CA ARG A 253 0.77 17.12 15.73
C ARG A 253 -0.73 17.37 15.84
N THR A 254 -1.57 16.38 15.58
CA THR A 254 -3.03 16.50 15.67
C THR A 254 -3.54 16.51 17.12
N ARG A 255 -2.79 15.97 18.08
CA ARG A 255 -3.11 16.01 19.51
C ARG A 255 -2.75 17.33 20.22
N ARG A 256 -2.06 18.26 19.59
CA ARG A 256 -1.93 19.60 20.15
C ARG A 256 -3.28 20.29 20.10
N PRO A 257 -3.93 20.62 21.23
CA PRO A 257 -5.22 21.32 21.23
C PRO A 257 -5.02 22.61 20.43
N ALA A 258 -5.92 22.87 19.48
CA ALA A 258 -6.04 24.19 18.90
C ALA A 258 -6.11 25.16 20.07
N ARG A 259 -5.12 26.04 20.18
CA ARG A 259 -5.04 27.08 21.19
C ARG A 259 -6.39 27.79 21.13
N ALA A 260 -7.17 27.65 22.20
CA ALA A 260 -8.51 28.21 22.30
C ALA A 260 -8.47 29.66 21.83
N GLU A 261 -8.97 29.87 20.63
CA GLU A 261 -9.25 31.20 20.11
C GLU A 261 -10.33 31.73 21.04
N LYS A 262 -9.97 32.69 21.88
CA LYS A 262 -10.89 33.36 22.79
C LYS A 262 -12.03 33.89 21.92
N VAL A 263 -13.17 33.21 21.96
CA VAL A 263 -14.42 33.77 21.51
C VAL A 263 -14.72 34.92 22.45
N GLU A 264 -14.41 36.14 22.02
CA GLU A 264 -14.91 37.34 22.62
C GLU A 264 -16.44 37.31 22.52
N PRO A 265 -17.17 37.46 23.63
CA PRO A 265 -18.62 37.47 23.54
C PRO A 265 -19.06 38.75 22.83
N ALA A 266 -19.62 38.57 21.64
CA ALA A 266 -20.31 39.62 20.90
C ALA A 266 -21.63 39.98 21.62
N CYS A 267 -21.51 40.60 22.77
CA CYS A 267 -22.63 41.17 23.49
C CYS A 267 -22.23 42.51 24.12
N ALA A 268 -22.09 43.54 23.30
CA ALA A 268 -22.17 44.95 23.72
C ALA A 268 -22.11 45.88 22.49
N ARG A 269 -23.15 45.97 21.73
CA ARG A 269 -23.53 47.23 21.05
C ARG A 269 -25.05 47.23 20.85
N ARG A 270 -25.66 48.08 21.66
CA ARG A 270 -27.02 48.60 21.46
C ARG A 270 -27.10 49.41 20.15
#